data_b56c7bbe5b37cf54741f9ae745f96998
#
_entry.id   b56c7bbe5b37cf54741f9ae745f96998
#
_cell.length_a   1.000
_cell.length_b   1.000
_cell.length_c   1.000
_cell.angle_alpha   90.00
_cell.angle_beta   90.00
_cell.angle_gamma   90.00
#
_symmetry.space_group_name_H-M   'P 1'
#
loop_
_entity.id
_entity.type
_entity.pdbx_description
1 polymer ?
#
loop_
_entity_poly.entity_id
_entity_poly.type
_entity_poly.pdbx_seq_one_letter_code
_entity_poly.pdbx_strand_id
1 'polypeptide(L)'
;MQLSGTLRTLAVSLYKIANDIRLLSCGPRAGFAELLIPENEPGSSIMPGKVNPTQAEALTMLAVQVMANDVAVGFGGAGGSLEMNVYKPLIISNITQSITLLTDGCTNFRRFLVEGTKPNLKKINEYVDRSLMLVTALAPVIGYDKASRIAHHAMDHDLALKAAALQLGFVTETEFDRIIDPKMMVKPYVASAR
;
A
#
# COMPACT_ATOMS: atom_id res chain seq x y z
N MET A 1 11.90 13.57 -24.04
CA MET A 1 10.55 12.95 -24.03
C MET A 1 10.58 11.58 -23.33
N GLN A 2 11.17 10.54 -23.91
CA GLN A 2 11.13 9.19 -23.34
C GLN A 2 11.68 9.12 -21.92
N LEU A 3 12.85 9.71 -21.64
CA LEU A 3 13.42 9.77 -20.28
C LEU A 3 12.45 10.44 -19.28
N SER A 4 11.85 11.57 -19.67
CA SER A 4 10.89 12.29 -18.83
C SER A 4 9.65 11.43 -18.53
N GLY A 5 9.10 10.72 -19.51
CA GLY A 5 7.99 9.79 -19.32
C GLY A 5 8.34 8.62 -18.38
N THR A 6 9.59 8.15 -18.40
CA THR A 6 10.07 7.12 -17.46
C THR A 6 10.15 7.68 -16.04
N LEU A 7 10.66 8.90 -15.85
CA LEU A 7 10.69 9.57 -14.53
C LEU A 7 9.26 9.80 -14.00
N ARG A 8 8.31 10.19 -14.87
CA ARG A 8 6.90 10.29 -14.50
C ARG A 8 6.33 8.93 -14.03
N THR A 9 6.62 7.85 -14.75
CA THR A 9 6.15 6.51 -14.39
C THR A 9 6.66 6.10 -13.00
N LEU A 10 7.94 6.38 -12.72
CA LEU A 10 8.52 6.19 -11.38
C LEU A 10 7.80 7.04 -10.34
N ALA A 11 7.56 8.33 -10.62
CA ALA A 11 6.86 9.23 -9.71
C ALA A 11 5.44 8.75 -9.38
N VAL A 12 4.69 8.23 -10.36
CA VAL A 12 3.36 7.64 -10.14
C VAL A 12 3.43 6.46 -9.17
N SER A 13 4.42 5.58 -9.33
CA SER A 13 4.62 4.44 -8.43
C SER A 13 4.99 4.89 -7.01
N LEU A 14 5.88 5.86 -6.89
CA LEU A 14 6.30 6.42 -5.58
C LEU A 14 5.15 7.14 -4.87
N TYR A 15 4.32 7.86 -5.62
CA TYR A 15 3.11 8.50 -5.09
C TYR A 15 2.16 7.46 -4.46
N LYS A 16 1.93 6.36 -5.15
CA LYS A 16 1.09 5.26 -4.65
C LYS A 16 1.69 4.62 -3.40
N ILE A 17 2.97 4.27 -3.42
CA ILE A 17 3.68 3.65 -2.29
C ILE A 17 3.63 4.56 -1.04
N ALA A 18 3.91 5.85 -1.22
CA ALA A 18 3.88 6.81 -0.11
C ALA A 18 2.49 6.94 0.51
N ASN A 19 1.43 6.99 -0.30
CA ASN A 19 0.05 7.04 0.20
C ASN A 19 -0.35 5.74 0.91
N ASP A 20 0.07 4.58 0.43
CA ASP A 20 -0.22 3.31 1.09
C ASP A 20 0.45 3.24 2.49
N ILE A 21 1.73 3.61 2.59
CA ILE A 21 2.43 3.64 3.87
C ILE A 21 1.77 4.64 4.83
N ARG A 22 1.36 5.81 4.32
CA ARG A 22 0.61 6.81 5.08
C ARG A 22 -0.71 6.25 5.61
N LEU A 23 -1.46 5.54 4.77
CA LEU A 23 -2.73 4.92 5.15
C LEU A 23 -2.53 3.81 6.18
N LEU A 24 -1.59 2.90 5.95
CA LEU A 24 -1.29 1.78 6.84
C LEU A 24 -0.73 2.23 8.20
N SER A 25 -0.12 3.40 8.28
CA SER A 25 0.41 3.97 9.53
C SER A 25 -0.58 4.85 10.29
N CYS A 26 -1.78 5.13 9.74
CA CYS A 26 -2.75 5.99 10.40
C CYS A 26 -3.31 5.35 11.69
N GLY A 27 -3.44 6.14 12.73
CA GLY A 27 -3.91 5.67 14.04
C GLY A 27 -3.53 6.64 15.13
N PRO A 28 -3.19 6.19 16.35
CA PRO A 28 -2.80 4.82 16.76
C PRO A 28 -3.97 3.89 17.15
N ARG A 29 -5.15 4.41 17.46
CA ARG A 29 -6.30 3.59 17.92
C ARG A 29 -7.45 3.53 16.93
N ALA A 30 -7.77 4.66 16.29
CA ALA A 30 -8.86 4.82 15.34
C ALA A 30 -8.36 4.88 13.89
N GLY A 31 -7.54 3.95 13.49
CA GLY A 31 -6.98 3.82 12.15
C GLY A 31 -6.38 2.44 11.96
N PHE A 32 -5.80 2.18 10.80
CA PHE A 32 -5.22 0.87 10.51
C PHE A 32 -4.08 0.52 11.48
N ALA A 33 -3.15 1.45 11.70
CA ALA A 33 -2.01 1.28 12.60
C ALA A 33 -1.25 -0.06 12.39
N GLU A 34 -1.19 -0.55 11.16
CA GLU A 34 -0.44 -1.76 10.80
C GLU A 34 1.06 -1.51 10.72
N LEU A 35 1.44 -0.25 10.44
CA LEU A 35 2.83 0.20 10.42
C LEU A 35 3.10 1.20 11.55
N LEU A 36 4.22 1.02 12.22
CA LEU A 36 4.78 1.95 13.19
C LEU A 36 5.92 2.70 12.50
N ILE A 37 5.70 3.98 12.20
CA ILE A 37 6.68 4.84 11.52
C ILE A 37 7.55 5.61 12.52
N PRO A 38 8.78 6.01 12.14
CA PRO A 38 9.63 6.84 12.98
C PRO A 38 9.01 8.19 13.28
N GLU A 39 9.21 8.67 14.50
CA GLU A 39 8.90 10.03 14.90
C GLU A 39 10.13 10.92 14.61
N ASN A 40 10.07 11.70 13.52
CA ASN A 40 11.18 12.54 13.09
C ASN A 40 11.12 13.95 13.67
N GLU A 41 9.91 14.45 13.96
CA GLU A 41 9.64 15.76 14.50
C GLU A 41 8.34 15.79 15.32
N PRO A 42 8.14 16.79 16.20
CA PRO A 42 6.86 16.98 16.88
C PRO A 42 5.71 17.11 15.89
N GLY A 43 4.72 16.22 15.97
CA GLY A 43 3.63 16.16 15.01
C GLY A 43 2.59 17.26 15.13
N SER A 44 2.56 17.98 16.27
CA SER A 44 1.59 19.06 16.55
C SER A 44 2.00 19.87 17.76
N SER A 45 1.76 21.17 17.72
CA SER A 45 1.93 22.05 18.88
C SER A 45 0.82 21.91 19.94
N ILE A 46 -0.33 21.35 19.56
CA ILE A 46 -1.52 21.24 20.42
C ILE A 46 -1.92 19.82 20.78
N MET A 47 -1.32 18.80 20.14
CA MET A 47 -1.59 17.37 20.39
C MET A 47 -0.29 16.65 20.75
N PRO A 48 0.06 16.54 22.05
CA PRO A 48 1.25 15.80 22.46
C PRO A 48 1.20 14.34 22.00
N GLY A 49 2.33 13.84 21.52
CA GLY A 49 2.45 12.46 21.04
C GLY A 49 1.84 12.17 19.65
N LYS A 50 1.39 13.20 18.93
CA LYS A 50 0.98 13.04 17.52
C LYS A 50 2.21 12.81 16.64
N VAL A 51 2.18 11.76 15.83
CA VAL A 51 3.18 11.47 14.80
C VAL A 51 2.57 11.73 13.42
N ASN A 52 3.23 12.56 12.61
CA ASN A 52 2.83 12.81 11.23
C ASN A 52 3.71 12.01 10.27
N PRO A 53 3.15 11.49 9.16
CA PRO A 53 3.90 10.78 8.12
C PRO A 53 4.57 11.75 7.14
N THR A 54 5.33 12.74 7.66
CA THR A 54 5.85 13.89 6.89
C THR A 54 6.74 13.49 5.73
N GLN A 55 7.52 12.41 5.85
CA GLN A 55 8.33 11.90 4.76
C GLN A 55 7.48 11.32 3.61
N ALA A 56 6.36 10.67 3.94
CA ALA A 56 5.41 10.21 2.93
C ALA A 56 4.69 11.38 2.25
N GLU A 57 4.32 12.41 3.03
CA GLU A 57 3.73 13.63 2.48
C GLU A 57 4.70 14.37 1.57
N ALA A 58 5.95 14.52 1.96
CA ALA A 58 7.00 15.11 1.11
C ALA A 58 7.18 14.34 -0.19
N LEU A 59 7.25 13.00 -0.13
CA LEU A 59 7.40 12.17 -1.33
C LEU A 59 6.19 12.31 -2.27
N THR A 60 4.97 12.41 -1.75
CA THR A 60 3.79 12.65 -2.60
C THR A 60 3.84 14.00 -3.30
N MET A 61 4.26 15.06 -2.60
CA MET A 61 4.38 16.40 -3.18
C MET A 61 5.43 16.46 -4.30
N LEU A 62 6.61 15.90 -4.06
CA LEU A 62 7.64 15.88 -5.10
C LEU A 62 7.27 15.00 -6.31
N ALA A 63 6.56 13.91 -6.09
CA ALA A 63 6.06 13.07 -7.17
C ALA A 63 5.09 13.85 -8.09
N VAL A 64 4.19 14.64 -7.50
CA VAL A 64 3.30 15.54 -8.26
C VAL A 64 4.11 16.56 -9.08
N GLN A 65 5.17 17.14 -8.48
CA GLN A 65 6.03 18.08 -9.21
C GLN A 65 6.73 17.42 -10.40
N VAL A 66 7.21 16.19 -10.26
CA VAL A 66 7.83 15.43 -11.36
C VAL A 66 6.82 15.14 -12.48
N MET A 67 5.57 14.81 -12.13
CA MET A 67 4.50 14.63 -13.11
C MET A 67 4.21 15.95 -13.86
N ALA A 68 4.19 17.09 -13.18
CA ALA A 68 4.01 18.40 -13.79
C ALA A 68 5.18 18.78 -14.71
N ASN A 69 6.41 18.47 -14.32
CA ASN A 69 7.60 18.67 -15.14
C ASN A 69 7.53 17.88 -16.46
N ASP A 70 7.00 16.65 -16.45
CA ASP A 70 6.81 15.85 -17.66
C ASP A 70 5.83 16.51 -18.64
N VAL A 71 4.79 17.16 -18.15
CA VAL A 71 3.86 17.94 -18.97
C VAL A 71 4.59 19.08 -19.66
N ALA A 72 5.43 19.83 -18.94
CA ALA A 72 6.25 20.91 -19.52
C ALA A 72 7.23 20.37 -20.57
N VAL A 73 7.87 19.23 -20.31
CA VAL A 73 8.75 18.56 -21.29
C VAL A 73 7.96 18.12 -22.53
N GLY A 74 6.71 17.65 -22.34
CA GLY A 74 5.81 17.27 -23.41
C GLY A 74 5.56 18.42 -24.39
N PHE A 75 5.15 19.57 -23.86
CA PHE A 75 4.94 20.79 -24.67
C PHE A 75 6.25 21.29 -25.31
N GLY A 76 7.36 21.24 -24.54
CA GLY A 76 8.67 21.58 -25.09
C GLY A 76 9.09 20.69 -26.26
N GLY A 77 8.76 19.41 -26.22
CA GLY A 77 9.03 18.45 -27.28
C GLY A 77 8.13 18.64 -28.51
N ALA A 78 6.87 19.04 -28.29
CA ALA A 78 5.92 19.34 -29.40
C ALA A 78 6.18 20.69 -30.04
N GLY A 79 6.81 21.61 -29.33
CA GLY A 79 7.17 22.94 -29.85
C GLY A 79 8.34 22.89 -30.81
N GLY A 80 8.57 24.03 -31.44
CA GLY A 80 9.65 24.20 -32.44
C GLY A 80 9.14 24.78 -33.73
N SER A 81 10.07 25.20 -34.57
CA SER A 81 9.76 25.82 -35.87
C SER A 81 10.70 25.23 -36.91
N LEU A 82 10.13 24.59 -37.93
CA LEU A 82 10.87 23.92 -38.98
C LEU A 82 11.98 23.01 -38.40
N GLU A 83 13.20 23.15 -38.76
CA GLU A 83 14.32 22.28 -38.37
C GLU A 83 14.96 22.65 -37.01
N MET A 84 14.30 23.51 -36.21
CA MET A 84 14.83 24.01 -34.92
C MET A 84 13.81 23.88 -33.81
N ASN A 85 14.27 23.34 -32.67
CA ASN A 85 13.53 23.38 -31.41
C ASN A 85 14.26 24.28 -30.39
N VAL A 86 13.64 25.42 -30.06
CA VAL A 86 14.19 26.43 -29.15
C VAL A 86 13.87 26.13 -27.65
N TYR A 87 13.06 25.10 -27.35
CA TYR A 87 12.63 24.75 -26.00
C TYR A 87 13.62 23.89 -25.21
N LYS A 88 14.83 23.64 -25.74
CA LYS A 88 15.87 22.83 -25.10
C LYS A 88 16.19 23.27 -23.67
N PRO A 89 16.28 24.57 -23.33
CA PRO A 89 16.50 25.01 -21.94
C PRO A 89 15.37 24.63 -21.00
N LEU A 90 14.10 24.73 -21.44
CA LEU A 90 12.95 24.30 -20.68
C LEU A 90 12.99 22.79 -20.41
N ILE A 91 13.27 22.01 -21.46
CA ILE A 91 13.33 20.54 -21.39
C ILE A 91 14.41 20.09 -20.39
N ILE A 92 15.64 20.61 -20.53
CA ILE A 92 16.74 20.18 -19.66
C ILE A 92 16.52 20.60 -18.21
N SER A 93 16.00 21.80 -17.96
CA SER A 93 15.70 22.29 -16.62
C SER A 93 14.70 21.38 -15.89
N ASN A 94 13.59 21.03 -16.53
CA ASN A 94 12.56 20.16 -15.95
C ASN A 94 13.05 18.72 -15.74
N ILE A 95 13.85 18.17 -16.66
CA ILE A 95 14.44 16.83 -16.49
C ILE A 95 15.43 16.81 -15.35
N THR A 96 16.34 17.78 -15.29
CA THR A 96 17.34 17.87 -14.20
C THR A 96 16.67 18.04 -12.85
N GLN A 97 15.68 18.93 -12.75
CA GLN A 97 14.90 19.11 -11.52
C GLN A 97 14.22 17.79 -11.11
N SER A 98 13.60 17.08 -12.04
CA SER A 98 12.92 15.80 -11.76
C SER A 98 13.90 14.75 -11.23
N ILE A 99 15.10 14.65 -11.79
CA ILE A 99 16.14 13.74 -11.33
C ILE A 99 16.57 14.10 -9.89
N THR A 100 16.84 15.38 -9.63
CA THR A 100 17.22 15.85 -8.28
C THR A 100 16.13 15.55 -7.26
N LEU A 101 14.88 15.93 -7.55
CA LEU A 101 13.75 15.69 -6.66
C LEU A 101 13.56 14.20 -6.33
N LEU A 102 13.64 13.33 -7.34
CA LEU A 102 13.50 11.89 -7.13
C LEU A 102 14.68 11.32 -6.33
N THR A 103 15.89 11.76 -6.62
CA THR A 103 17.11 11.29 -5.92
C THR A 103 17.07 11.65 -4.43
N ASP A 104 16.83 12.93 -4.13
CA ASP A 104 16.82 13.44 -2.76
C ASP A 104 15.59 12.90 -2.00
N GLY A 105 14.42 12.88 -2.66
CA GLY A 105 13.18 12.38 -2.09
C GLY A 105 13.26 10.90 -1.73
N CYS A 106 13.75 10.04 -2.62
CA CYS A 106 13.92 8.62 -2.34
C CYS A 106 14.96 8.38 -1.24
N THR A 107 16.06 9.14 -1.23
CA THR A 107 17.09 9.04 -0.21
C THR A 107 16.54 9.38 1.18
N ASN A 108 15.83 10.50 1.29
CA ASN A 108 15.22 10.93 2.54
C ASN A 108 14.12 10.00 3.00
N PHE A 109 13.25 9.58 2.08
CA PHE A 109 12.17 8.62 2.38
C PHE A 109 12.71 7.30 2.91
N ARG A 110 13.77 6.75 2.29
CA ARG A 110 14.45 5.55 2.78
C ARG A 110 15.02 5.76 4.18
N ARG A 111 15.81 6.81 4.36
CA ARG A 111 16.58 7.06 5.59
C ARG A 111 15.69 7.39 6.78
N PHE A 112 14.71 8.28 6.58
CA PHE A 112 13.91 8.84 7.68
C PHE A 112 12.56 8.15 7.87
N LEU A 113 12.16 7.25 6.97
CA LEU A 113 10.92 6.52 7.13
C LEU A 113 11.12 5.02 7.00
N VAL A 114 11.57 4.51 5.83
CA VAL A 114 11.58 3.07 5.55
C VAL A 114 12.45 2.29 6.53
N GLU A 115 13.69 2.75 6.78
CA GLU A 115 14.65 2.07 7.66
C GLU A 115 14.18 1.97 9.12
N GLY A 116 13.35 2.88 9.57
CA GLY A 116 12.81 2.88 10.93
C GLY A 116 11.39 2.32 11.07
N THR A 117 10.71 2.02 9.96
CA THR A 117 9.34 1.48 9.98
C THR A 117 9.32 0.04 10.45
N LYS A 118 8.37 -0.28 11.33
CA LYS A 118 8.18 -1.61 11.90
C LYS A 118 6.73 -2.08 11.71
N PRO A 119 6.49 -3.38 11.50
CA PRO A 119 5.13 -3.91 11.50
C PRO A 119 4.55 -3.91 12.92
N ASN A 120 3.31 -3.49 13.07
CA ASN A 120 2.54 -3.66 14.28
C ASN A 120 1.87 -5.03 14.28
N LEU A 121 2.63 -6.05 14.66
CA LEU A 121 2.16 -7.45 14.60
C LEU A 121 0.86 -7.69 15.36
N LYS A 122 0.63 -6.96 16.46
CA LYS A 122 -0.62 -7.06 17.22
C LYS A 122 -1.81 -6.66 16.36
N LYS A 123 -1.73 -5.49 15.70
CA LYS A 123 -2.82 -5.00 14.83
C LYS A 123 -2.99 -5.85 13.59
N ILE A 124 -1.91 -6.25 12.97
CA ILE A 124 -1.95 -7.12 11.79
C ILE A 124 -2.66 -8.44 12.13
N ASN A 125 -2.31 -9.08 13.24
CA ASN A 125 -2.96 -10.32 13.67
C ASN A 125 -4.45 -10.11 13.99
N GLU A 126 -4.81 -9.02 14.69
CA GLU A 126 -6.22 -8.67 14.95
C GLU A 126 -7.03 -8.58 13.63
N TYR A 127 -6.48 -7.96 12.60
CA TYR A 127 -7.16 -7.86 11.30
C TYR A 127 -7.21 -9.18 10.54
N VAL A 128 -6.16 -9.97 10.59
CA VAL A 128 -6.14 -11.31 9.98
C VAL A 128 -7.20 -12.20 10.64
N ASP A 129 -7.26 -12.24 11.96
CA ASP A 129 -8.21 -13.07 12.72
C ASP A 129 -9.67 -12.70 12.45
N ARG A 130 -9.94 -11.41 12.18
CA ARG A 130 -11.28 -10.90 11.84
C ARG A 130 -11.60 -10.97 10.35
N SER A 131 -10.64 -11.33 9.51
CA SER A 131 -10.81 -11.31 8.07
C SER A 131 -11.68 -12.46 7.59
N LEU A 132 -12.81 -12.14 6.95
CA LEU A 132 -13.66 -13.14 6.28
C LEU A 132 -13.01 -13.71 5.01
N MET A 133 -11.97 -13.06 4.49
CA MET A 133 -11.21 -13.51 3.32
C MET A 133 -10.59 -14.89 3.53
N LEU A 134 -10.29 -15.27 4.78
CA LEU A 134 -9.73 -16.57 5.12
C LEU A 134 -10.65 -17.75 4.70
N VAL A 135 -11.95 -17.50 4.49
CA VAL A 135 -12.89 -18.50 4.02
C VAL A 135 -12.50 -19.11 2.66
N THR A 136 -11.69 -18.40 1.87
CA THR A 136 -11.20 -18.90 0.58
C THR A 136 -10.38 -20.18 0.69
N ALA A 137 -9.70 -20.40 1.82
CA ALA A 137 -8.98 -21.64 2.08
C ALA A 137 -9.91 -22.83 2.36
N LEU A 138 -11.13 -22.59 2.83
CA LEU A 138 -12.12 -23.65 3.07
C LEU A 138 -12.79 -24.13 1.77
N ALA A 139 -12.96 -23.25 0.79
CA ALA A 139 -13.72 -23.53 -0.42
C ALA A 139 -13.24 -24.79 -1.19
N PRO A 140 -11.94 -25.07 -1.36
CA PRO A 140 -11.45 -26.30 -2.00
C PRO A 140 -11.78 -27.58 -1.22
N VAL A 141 -12.03 -27.49 0.09
CA VAL A 141 -12.24 -28.65 0.96
C VAL A 141 -13.73 -28.95 1.16
N ILE A 142 -14.54 -27.92 1.45
CA ILE A 142 -15.95 -28.09 1.79
C ILE A 142 -16.90 -27.68 0.66
N GLY A 143 -16.39 -27.10 -0.42
CA GLY A 143 -17.15 -26.57 -1.54
C GLY A 143 -17.50 -25.08 -1.36
N TYR A 144 -17.69 -24.40 -2.49
CA TYR A 144 -17.94 -22.95 -2.53
C TYR A 144 -19.21 -22.55 -1.75
N ASP A 145 -20.31 -23.27 -1.92
CA ASP A 145 -21.60 -22.91 -1.30
C ASP A 145 -21.53 -22.95 0.23
N LYS A 146 -20.90 -23.97 0.80
CA LYS A 146 -20.71 -24.05 2.26
C LYS A 146 -19.77 -22.94 2.76
N ALA A 147 -18.67 -22.69 2.06
CA ALA A 147 -17.75 -21.63 2.38
C ALA A 147 -18.44 -20.24 2.33
N SER A 148 -19.24 -19.98 1.29
CA SER A 148 -20.05 -18.76 1.18
C SER A 148 -21.03 -18.60 2.35
N ARG A 149 -21.73 -19.67 2.73
CA ARG A 149 -22.65 -19.64 3.88
C ARG A 149 -21.93 -19.33 5.20
N ILE A 150 -20.71 -19.84 5.40
CA ILE A 150 -19.89 -19.50 6.59
C ILE A 150 -19.58 -18.01 6.60
N ALA A 151 -19.14 -17.44 5.47
CA ALA A 151 -18.80 -16.01 5.37
C ALA A 151 -20.01 -15.11 5.64
N HIS A 152 -21.18 -15.42 5.03
CA HIS A 152 -22.42 -14.68 5.28
C HIS A 152 -22.86 -14.78 6.74
N HIS A 153 -22.84 -15.99 7.31
CA HIS A 153 -23.23 -16.20 8.71
C HIS A 153 -22.30 -15.42 9.68
N ALA A 154 -20.99 -15.42 9.40
CA ALA A 154 -20.05 -14.63 10.16
C ALA A 154 -20.33 -13.12 10.10
N MET A 155 -20.65 -12.61 8.90
CA MET A 155 -20.98 -11.20 8.68
C MET A 155 -22.27 -10.80 9.35
N ASP A 156 -23.33 -11.57 9.15
CA ASP A 156 -24.67 -11.26 9.64
C ASP A 156 -24.79 -11.29 11.17
N HIS A 157 -23.94 -12.06 11.84
CA HIS A 157 -23.93 -12.23 13.32
C HIS A 157 -22.71 -11.63 14.01
N ASP A 158 -21.87 -10.85 13.29
CA ASP A 158 -20.62 -10.27 13.81
C ASP A 158 -19.71 -11.31 14.50
N LEU A 159 -19.53 -12.46 13.87
CA LEU A 159 -18.75 -13.57 14.39
C LEU A 159 -17.37 -13.64 13.69
N ALA A 160 -16.37 -14.14 14.43
CA ALA A 160 -15.14 -14.60 13.79
C ALA A 160 -15.45 -15.80 12.86
N LEU A 161 -14.70 -15.94 11.77
CA LEU A 161 -14.95 -16.99 10.78
C LEU A 161 -14.93 -18.40 11.38
N LYS A 162 -14.05 -18.67 12.33
CA LYS A 162 -13.98 -19.95 13.08
C LYS A 162 -15.28 -20.25 13.82
N ALA A 163 -15.78 -19.27 14.56
CA ALA A 163 -17.03 -19.43 15.31
C ALA A 163 -18.22 -19.72 14.39
N ALA A 164 -18.34 -19.00 13.28
CA ALA A 164 -19.37 -19.23 12.29
C ALA A 164 -19.28 -20.62 11.63
N ALA A 165 -18.08 -21.07 11.31
CA ALA A 165 -17.85 -22.38 10.71
C ALA A 165 -18.27 -23.53 11.65
N LEU A 166 -17.93 -23.40 12.94
CA LEU A 166 -18.30 -24.40 13.96
C LEU A 166 -19.81 -24.40 14.23
N GLN A 167 -20.46 -23.22 14.31
CA GLN A 167 -21.91 -23.12 14.50
C GLN A 167 -22.70 -23.78 13.36
N LEU A 168 -22.23 -23.65 12.14
CA LEU A 168 -22.86 -24.28 10.97
C LEU A 168 -22.52 -25.78 10.84
N GLY A 169 -21.56 -26.29 11.58
CA GLY A 169 -21.19 -27.71 11.59
C GLY A 169 -20.56 -28.19 10.28
N PHE A 170 -19.99 -27.31 9.46
CA PHE A 170 -19.40 -27.72 8.19
C PHE A 170 -17.96 -28.19 8.30
N VAL A 171 -17.29 -27.86 9.38
CA VAL A 171 -15.95 -28.33 9.76
C VAL A 171 -15.84 -28.46 11.27
N THR A 172 -14.97 -29.35 11.71
CA THR A 172 -14.55 -29.43 13.11
C THR A 172 -13.49 -28.37 13.41
N GLU A 173 -13.26 -28.08 14.69
CA GLU A 173 -12.23 -27.12 15.12
C GLU A 173 -10.84 -27.54 14.60
N THR A 174 -10.49 -28.79 14.73
CA THR A 174 -9.21 -29.35 14.28
C THR A 174 -9.04 -29.22 12.75
N GLU A 175 -10.12 -29.46 11.99
CA GLU A 175 -10.10 -29.28 10.54
C GLU A 175 -9.95 -27.82 10.16
N PHE A 176 -10.68 -26.91 10.82
CA PHE A 176 -10.57 -25.48 10.59
C PHE A 176 -9.13 -25.01 10.78
N ASP A 177 -8.52 -25.30 11.94
CA ASP A 177 -7.16 -24.86 12.29
C ASP A 177 -6.09 -25.47 11.34
N ARG A 178 -6.35 -26.66 10.80
CA ARG A 178 -5.48 -27.27 9.79
C ARG A 178 -5.57 -26.61 8.42
N ILE A 179 -6.78 -26.17 8.03
CA ILE A 179 -7.03 -25.62 6.69
C ILE A 179 -6.69 -24.14 6.64
N ILE A 180 -7.05 -23.39 7.68
CA ILE A 180 -6.83 -21.95 7.75
C ILE A 180 -5.45 -21.66 8.34
N ASP A 181 -4.49 -21.54 7.45
CA ASP A 181 -3.15 -21.03 7.78
C ASP A 181 -2.82 -19.82 6.88
N PRO A 182 -2.95 -18.58 7.41
CA PRO A 182 -2.67 -17.36 6.65
C PRO A 182 -1.28 -17.33 6.01
N LYS A 183 -0.29 -17.99 6.64
CA LYS A 183 1.08 -18.07 6.11
C LYS A 183 1.18 -18.93 4.86
N MET A 184 0.30 -19.89 4.72
CA MET A 184 0.24 -20.73 3.51
C MET A 184 -0.53 -20.05 2.39
N MET A 185 -1.51 -19.17 2.72
CA MET A 185 -2.32 -18.47 1.72
C MET A 185 -1.54 -17.46 0.88
N VAL A 186 -0.39 -16.98 1.35
CA VAL A 186 0.49 -16.06 0.61
C VAL A 186 1.53 -16.77 -0.25
N LYS A 187 1.54 -18.10 -0.27
CA LYS A 187 2.43 -18.91 -1.13
C LYS A 187 1.68 -19.37 -2.37
N PRO A 188 2.34 -19.45 -3.53
CA PRO A 188 1.74 -20.07 -4.71
C PRO A 188 1.35 -21.51 -4.39
N TYR A 189 0.11 -21.89 -4.69
CA TYR A 189 -0.36 -23.26 -4.60
C TYR A 189 -1.24 -23.59 -5.80
N VAL A 190 -1.21 -24.84 -6.21
CA VAL A 190 -2.16 -25.37 -7.18
C VAL A 190 -3.30 -25.98 -6.38
N ALA A 191 -4.50 -25.40 -6.50
CA ALA A 191 -5.68 -26.00 -5.91
C ALA A 191 -5.92 -27.37 -6.54
N SER A 192 -5.60 -28.44 -5.82
CA SER A 192 -6.00 -29.78 -6.24
C SER A 192 -7.48 -29.93 -5.93
N ALA A 193 -8.30 -29.99 -6.96
CA ALA A 193 -9.64 -30.53 -6.84
C ALA A 193 -9.51 -31.97 -6.32
N ARG A 194 -9.99 -32.24 -5.13
CA ARG A 194 -10.20 -33.58 -4.60
C ARG A 194 -11.67 -33.94 -4.76
#